data_e971aa4785a4bef4515a5fe9bf8e7f0e
#
_entry.id   e971aa4785a4bef4515a5fe9bf8e7f0e
#
_cell.length_a   1.000
_cell.length_b   1.000
_cell.length_c   1.000
_cell.angle_alpha   90.00
_cell.angle_beta   90.00
_cell.angle_gamma   90.00
#
_symmetry.space_group_name_H-M   'P 1'
#
loop_
_entity.id
_entity.type
_entity.pdbx_description
1 polymer ?
#
loop_
_entity_poly.entity_id
_entity_poly.type
_entity_poly.pdbx_seq_one_letter_code
_entity_poly.pdbx_strand_id
1 'polypeptide(L)'
;MTDSSSDRFVRSHLKTRHLVLLVELGRHGSIAHAAQAANLTQPGASKLLGELEHALGVQLFERLSRGVAPTWYGKVLIRRAGAALAEMDAAHQEVMELLSGLRGRVG
;
A
#
# COMPACT_ATOMS: atom_id res chain seq x y z
N MET A 1 -12.58 0.91 -22.52
CA MET A 1 -11.65 1.98 -22.78
C MET A 1 -10.88 2.32 -21.52
N THR A 2 -9.58 2.45 -21.63
CA THR A 2 -8.76 2.76 -20.49
C THR A 2 -8.95 4.22 -20.08
N ASP A 3 -9.27 4.42 -18.82
CA ASP A 3 -9.38 5.75 -18.29
C ASP A 3 -7.98 6.31 -18.07
N SER A 4 -7.62 7.38 -18.78
CA SER A 4 -6.30 7.98 -18.67
C SER A 4 -6.05 8.52 -17.26
N SER A 5 -7.11 8.92 -16.57
CA SER A 5 -7.04 9.39 -15.19
C SER A 5 -6.62 8.25 -14.25
N SER A 6 -7.21 7.06 -14.40
CA SER A 6 -6.87 5.89 -13.62
C SER A 6 -5.44 5.42 -13.90
N ASP A 7 -5.06 5.38 -15.18
CA ASP A 7 -3.72 4.99 -15.59
C ASP A 7 -2.67 5.94 -14.99
N ARG A 8 -2.95 7.23 -15.03
CA ARG A 8 -2.05 8.24 -14.51
C ARG A 8 -1.88 8.11 -13.00
N PHE A 9 -2.96 7.84 -12.29
CA PHE A 9 -2.90 7.65 -10.84
C PHE A 9 -1.96 6.51 -10.48
N VAL A 10 -2.18 5.34 -11.08
CA VAL A 10 -1.39 4.16 -10.76
C VAL A 10 0.08 4.35 -11.11
N ARG A 11 0.37 4.91 -12.30
CA ARG A 11 1.75 5.00 -12.78
C ARG A 11 2.52 6.16 -12.16
N SER A 12 1.84 7.26 -11.85
CA SER A 12 2.53 8.49 -11.45
C SER A 12 2.41 8.82 -9.99
N HIS A 13 1.35 8.40 -9.32
CA HIS A 13 1.09 8.81 -7.94
C HIS A 13 1.22 7.67 -6.94
N LEU A 14 0.97 6.45 -7.38
CA LEU A 14 0.91 5.33 -6.46
C LEU A 14 2.28 4.66 -6.38
N LYS A 15 2.82 4.61 -5.16
CA LYS A 15 4.13 3.98 -4.92
C LYS A 15 3.96 2.87 -3.90
N THR A 16 4.93 1.98 -3.86
CA THR A 16 4.90 0.84 -2.94
C THR A 16 4.70 1.27 -1.49
N ARG A 17 5.34 2.35 -1.07
CA ARG A 17 5.20 2.82 0.32
C ARG A 17 3.78 3.28 0.64
N HIS A 18 3.03 3.75 -0.37
CA HIS A 18 1.61 4.05 -0.18
C HIS A 18 0.82 2.77 0.12
N LEU A 19 1.13 1.71 -0.62
CA LEU A 19 0.44 0.43 -0.43
C LEU A 19 0.72 -0.14 0.95
N VAL A 20 1.98 -0.10 1.37
CA VAL A 20 2.37 -0.58 2.69
C VAL A 20 1.66 0.22 3.78
N LEU A 21 1.64 1.55 3.64
CA LEU A 21 0.99 2.40 4.63
C LEU A 21 -0.51 2.10 4.72
N LEU A 22 -1.17 1.92 3.58
CA LEU A 22 -2.61 1.62 3.57
C LEU A 22 -2.91 0.33 4.33
N VAL A 23 -2.11 -0.71 4.08
CA VAL A 23 -2.30 -1.99 4.75
C VAL A 23 -2.08 -1.84 6.25
N GLU A 24 -1.02 -1.13 6.65
CA GLU A 24 -0.71 -0.96 8.06
C GLU A 24 -1.74 -0.09 8.77
N LEU A 25 -2.28 0.92 8.09
CA LEU A 25 -3.36 1.73 8.67
C LEU A 25 -4.61 0.89 8.90
N GLY A 26 -4.93 0.02 7.96
CA GLY A 26 -6.07 -0.88 8.12
C GLY A 26 -5.85 -1.88 9.25
N ARG A 27 -4.61 -2.31 9.44
CA ARG A 27 -4.27 -3.29 10.46
C ARG A 27 -4.26 -2.68 11.86
N HIS A 28 -3.71 -1.48 11.99
CA HIS A 28 -3.46 -0.89 13.31
C HIS A 28 -4.52 0.12 13.76
N GLY A 29 -5.20 0.77 12.82
CA GLY A 29 -6.18 1.80 13.16
C GLY A 29 -5.57 3.01 13.83
N SER A 30 -4.28 3.25 13.64
CA SER A 30 -3.54 4.33 14.27
C SER A 30 -2.44 4.78 13.32
N ILE A 31 -2.36 6.09 13.07
CA ILE A 31 -1.32 6.62 12.18
C ILE A 31 0.05 6.40 12.79
N ALA A 32 0.18 6.58 14.10
CA ALA A 32 1.46 6.40 14.78
C ALA A 32 1.97 4.97 14.65
N HIS A 33 1.11 3.99 14.93
CA HIS A 33 1.51 2.59 14.85
C HIS A 33 1.74 2.15 13.40
N ALA A 34 0.90 2.62 12.48
CA ALA A 34 1.06 2.29 11.07
C ALA A 34 2.37 2.86 10.52
N ALA A 35 2.70 4.09 10.90
CA ALA A 35 3.95 4.72 10.50
C ALA A 35 5.14 3.88 10.95
N GLN A 36 5.13 3.46 12.21
CA GLN A 36 6.21 2.65 12.75
C GLN A 36 6.33 1.33 11.98
N ALA A 37 5.21 0.66 11.72
CA ALA A 37 5.21 -0.60 10.99
C ALA A 37 5.67 -0.43 9.54
N ALA A 38 5.44 0.74 8.96
CA ALA A 38 5.82 1.03 7.58
C ALA A 38 7.19 1.71 7.47
N ASN A 39 7.92 1.83 8.57
CA ASN A 39 9.23 2.49 8.61
C ASN A 39 9.15 3.96 8.19
N LEU A 40 8.12 4.64 8.66
CA LEU A 40 7.92 6.06 8.38
C LEU A 40 7.82 6.83 9.69
N THR A 41 8.13 8.11 9.64
CA THR A 41 7.79 8.99 10.74
C THR A 41 6.28 9.25 10.69
N GLN A 42 5.70 9.63 11.82
CA GLN A 42 4.28 9.93 11.84
C GLN A 42 3.92 11.08 10.88
N PRO A 43 4.67 12.21 10.86
CA PRO A 43 4.41 13.25 9.86
C PRO A 43 4.56 12.76 8.43
N GLY A 44 5.53 11.88 8.16
CA GLY A 44 5.71 11.30 6.85
C GLY A 44 4.53 10.44 6.43
N ALA A 45 4.00 9.64 7.35
CA ALA A 45 2.82 8.81 7.08
C ALA A 45 1.59 9.70 6.81
N SER A 46 1.40 10.74 7.61
CA SER A 46 0.29 11.67 7.41
C SER A 46 0.38 12.35 6.06
N LYS A 47 1.59 12.72 5.64
CA LYS A 47 1.81 13.35 4.36
C LYS A 47 1.48 12.40 3.21
N LEU A 48 1.94 11.14 3.30
CA LEU A 48 1.66 10.15 2.27
C LEU A 48 0.15 9.90 2.13
N LEU A 49 -0.53 9.76 3.26
CA LEU A 49 -1.98 9.56 3.24
C LEU A 49 -2.67 10.77 2.62
N GLY A 50 -2.25 11.97 3.00
CA GLY A 50 -2.81 13.20 2.43
C GLY A 50 -2.61 13.29 0.93
N GLU A 51 -1.44 12.87 0.44
CA GLU A 51 -1.15 12.86 -0.99
C GLU A 51 -2.10 11.94 -1.75
N LEU A 52 -2.35 10.75 -1.20
CA LEU A 52 -3.28 9.82 -1.82
C LEU A 52 -4.71 10.38 -1.83
N GLU A 53 -5.13 10.91 -0.71
CA GLU A 53 -6.48 11.47 -0.60
C GLU A 53 -6.66 12.65 -1.55
N HIS A 54 -5.64 13.48 -1.67
CA HIS A 54 -5.68 14.60 -2.60
C HIS A 54 -5.75 14.13 -4.05
N ALA A 55 -4.92 13.15 -4.40
CA ALA A 55 -4.88 12.64 -5.77
C ALA A 55 -6.20 11.98 -6.18
N LEU A 56 -6.88 11.33 -5.24
CA LEU A 56 -8.14 10.65 -5.50
C LEU A 56 -9.35 11.55 -5.32
N GLY A 57 -9.20 12.61 -4.56
CA GLY A 57 -10.31 13.51 -4.27
C GLY A 57 -11.30 12.97 -3.27
N VAL A 58 -10.92 11.99 -2.47
CA VAL A 58 -11.79 11.40 -1.45
C VAL A 58 -10.97 11.13 -0.19
N GLN A 59 -11.65 11.07 0.94
CA GLN A 59 -11.03 10.66 2.19
C GLN A 59 -10.97 9.14 2.24
N LEU A 60 -9.82 8.61 2.59
CA LEU A 60 -9.61 7.18 2.75
C LEU A 60 -9.78 6.74 4.19
N PHE A 61 -9.52 7.65 5.13
CA PHE A 61 -9.66 7.38 6.56
C PHE A 61 -10.35 8.53 7.25
N GLU A 62 -11.20 8.20 8.21
CA GLU A 62 -11.82 9.17 9.09
C GLU A 62 -11.06 9.22 10.40
N ARG A 63 -10.94 10.43 10.97
CA ARG A 63 -10.36 10.60 12.29
C ARG A 63 -11.43 10.31 13.32
N LEU A 64 -11.09 9.44 14.28
CA LEU A 64 -11.95 9.10 15.40
C LEU A 64 -11.37 9.75 16.66
N SER A 65 -12.12 9.67 17.76
CA SER A 65 -11.59 10.12 19.05
C SER A 65 -10.34 9.33 19.42
N ARG A 66 -10.26 8.10 18.97
CA ARG A 66 -9.07 7.26 19.13
C ARG A 66 -8.74 6.63 17.80
N GLY A 67 -7.68 7.15 17.17
CA GLY A 67 -7.18 6.56 15.95
C GLY A 67 -7.93 6.96 14.70
N VAL A 68 -7.92 6.08 13.73
CA VAL A 68 -8.56 6.31 12.43
C VAL A 68 -9.28 5.05 11.99
N ALA A 69 -10.30 5.23 11.15
CA ALA A 69 -11.04 4.11 10.57
C ALA A 69 -11.17 4.32 9.07
N PRO A 70 -11.11 3.26 8.26
CA PRO A 70 -11.23 3.44 6.81
C PRO A 70 -12.64 3.80 6.41
N THR A 71 -12.76 4.70 5.44
CA THR A 71 -14.01 4.95 4.74
C THR A 71 -14.27 3.78 3.79
N TRP A 72 -15.39 3.81 3.07
CA TRP A 72 -15.64 2.82 2.02
C TRP A 72 -14.52 2.82 0.98
N TYR A 73 -14.02 4.01 0.63
CA TYR A 73 -12.92 4.15 -0.33
C TYR A 73 -11.63 3.54 0.24
N GLY A 74 -11.38 3.79 1.51
CA GLY A 74 -10.20 3.24 2.18
C GLY A 74 -10.25 1.72 2.23
N LYS A 75 -11.42 1.15 2.50
CA LYS A 75 -11.57 -0.31 2.54
C LYS A 75 -11.21 -0.96 1.21
N VAL A 76 -11.65 -0.34 0.10
CA VAL A 76 -11.31 -0.84 -1.23
C VAL A 76 -9.80 -0.80 -1.45
N LEU A 77 -9.17 0.33 -1.13
CA LEU A 77 -7.73 0.47 -1.36
C LEU A 77 -6.91 -0.43 -0.46
N ILE A 78 -7.31 -0.61 0.80
CA ILE A 78 -6.62 -1.52 1.71
C ILE A 78 -6.62 -2.93 1.13
N ARG A 79 -7.78 -3.39 0.67
CA ARG A 79 -7.90 -4.73 0.11
C ARG A 79 -7.03 -4.90 -1.13
N ARG A 80 -7.09 -3.94 -2.03
CA ARG A 80 -6.32 -4.02 -3.28
C ARG A 80 -4.83 -3.84 -3.04
N ALA A 81 -4.46 -2.96 -2.10
CA ALA A 81 -3.06 -2.78 -1.74
C ALA A 81 -2.47 -4.07 -1.19
N GLY A 82 -3.22 -4.75 -0.33
CA GLY A 82 -2.77 -6.03 0.20
C GLY A 82 -2.57 -7.06 -0.88
N ALA A 83 -3.51 -7.14 -1.83
CA ALA A 83 -3.40 -8.06 -2.96
C ALA A 83 -2.20 -7.73 -3.84
N ALA A 84 -1.98 -6.45 -4.11
CA ALA A 84 -0.85 -6.02 -4.94
C ALA A 84 0.49 -6.36 -4.29
N LEU A 85 0.60 -6.12 -2.98
CA LEU A 85 1.82 -6.46 -2.26
C LEU A 85 2.05 -7.97 -2.24
N ALA A 86 0.99 -8.75 -2.07
CA ALA A 86 1.11 -10.20 -2.09
C ALA A 86 1.58 -10.70 -3.46
N GLU A 87 1.11 -10.07 -4.54
CA GLU A 87 1.57 -10.44 -5.88
C GLU A 87 3.05 -10.14 -6.06
N MET A 88 3.51 -9.01 -5.56
CA MET A 88 4.93 -8.69 -5.66
C MET A 88 5.78 -9.62 -4.80
N ASP A 89 5.29 -9.98 -3.62
CA ASP A 89 5.98 -10.96 -2.78
C ASP A 89 6.06 -12.31 -3.51
N ALA A 90 4.99 -12.71 -4.18
CA ALA A 90 4.99 -13.95 -4.96
C ALA A 90 6.00 -13.91 -6.09
N ALA A 91 6.10 -12.76 -6.77
CA ALA A 91 7.08 -12.59 -7.84
C ALA A 91 8.50 -12.73 -7.31
N HIS A 92 8.80 -12.11 -6.18
CA HIS A 92 10.11 -12.22 -5.55
C HIS A 92 10.41 -13.69 -5.20
N GLN A 93 9.42 -14.36 -4.64
CA GLN A 93 9.55 -15.76 -4.27
C GLN A 93 9.87 -16.63 -5.48
N GLU A 94 9.17 -16.41 -6.60
CA GLU A 94 9.43 -17.17 -7.81
C GLU A 94 10.84 -16.92 -8.36
N VAL A 95 11.30 -15.68 -8.29
CA VAL A 95 12.66 -15.37 -8.72
C VAL A 95 13.68 -16.10 -7.85
N MET A 96 13.47 -16.10 -6.54
CA MET A 96 14.35 -16.80 -5.61
C MET A 96 14.35 -18.30 -5.88
N GLU A 97 13.20 -18.85 -6.19
CA GLU A 97 13.09 -20.28 -6.52
C GLU A 97 13.83 -20.62 -7.80
N LEU A 98 13.72 -19.76 -8.81
CA LEU A 98 14.45 -19.96 -10.06
C LEU A 98 15.96 -19.90 -9.83
N LEU A 99 16.40 -18.93 -9.05
CA LEU A 99 17.83 -18.82 -8.73
C LEU A 99 18.32 -20.05 -7.99
N SER A 100 17.57 -20.50 -7.01
CA SER A 100 17.90 -21.67 -6.23
C SER A 100 17.86 -22.95 -7.09
N GLY A 101 16.83 -23.06 -7.91
CA GLY A 101 16.67 -24.19 -8.81
C GLY A 101 17.77 -24.28 -9.84
N LEU A 102 18.17 -23.14 -10.40
CA LEU A 102 19.27 -23.13 -11.36
C LEU A 102 20.57 -23.56 -10.72
N ARG A 103 20.83 -23.15 -9.50
CA ARG A 103 22.06 -23.55 -8.81
C ARG A 103 22.00 -24.99 -8.30
N GLY A 104 20.85 -25.42 -7.84
CA GLY A 104 20.70 -26.73 -7.27
C GLY A 104 20.43 -27.84 -8.28
N ARG A 105 20.04 -27.47 -9.48
CA ARG A 105 19.64 -28.42 -10.51
C ARG A 105 20.55 -28.42 -11.71
N VAL A 106 21.72 -27.97 -11.51
CA VAL A 106 22.71 -27.98 -12.57
C VAL A 106 22.98 -29.43 -12.95
N GLY A 107 22.69 -29.71 -14.09
CA GLY A 107 22.85 -31.10 -14.52
C GLY A 107 21.54 -31.67 -14.88
#